data_5bdc6497fabd0075a71a45b0345df127
#
_entry.id   5bdc6497fabd0075a71a45b0345df127
#
_cell.length_a   1.000
_cell.length_b   1.000
_cell.length_c   1.000
_cell.angle_alpha   90.00
_cell.angle_beta   90.00
_cell.angle_gamma   90.00
#
_symmetry.space_group_name_H-M   'P 1'
#
loop_
_entity.id
_entity.type
_entity.pdbx_description
1 polymer ?
#
loop_
_entity_poly.entity_id
_entity_poly.type
_entity_poly.pdbx_seq_one_letter_code
_entity_poly.pdbx_strand_id
1 'polypeptide(L)'
;MVAKDVRFSTDARERMLRGVDILANAVKVTLGPKGRNVVIDKAFGAPRITKDGVTVAKEIELSDKFENMGAQMLREVASKTSDIAGDGTTTATVLAQSIVREGTKAVAAGINPMDLKRGIDAAVDAVVEDVQKRAKKVSTSEEIAQVGSIAANGEKEIGNMIAKAMQKVGNEGVITVEEAKGLETELDIVEGMQFDRGYLSPYFITNAEKMTTELDTPYILLHEKKLSSLQPMLPILEAVVQSGRPLLIIAEDIEGEALATLVVNKLRGGLKVAAVKAPGFGDRRKAMLEDIAILTGGQVISEDLGIKLETVTLDMLGKAKKVLITKEETTIVDGAGKKKEIEGRCTQIRAQIDETTSEYDKEKLAERLAKLAGGVAVIRVGGGSEVEVRERKDRVDDAMHATRAAVEEGIVAGGGVALLYAIKALEKVKFENDDQKVGIDIVRRALQAPVRQIAENAGVDGAVVAGKLLEQKNTNWGYNAQTGEFADLVKAGVIDPAKVVRCALQDAASVAGLLVTTEAMIAERPEKKAGGPAGAPGMGGMGDMDY
;
A
#
# COMPACT_ATOMS: atom_id res chain seq x y z
N MET A 1 -7.63 12.18 33.30
CA MET A 1 -7.78 10.92 32.52
C MET A 1 -9.24 10.76 32.18
N VAL A 2 -9.58 10.52 30.91
CA VAL A 2 -10.95 10.23 30.49
C VAL A 2 -11.35 8.85 31.00
N ALA A 3 -12.57 8.70 31.54
CA ALA A 3 -13.08 7.41 32.00
C ALA A 3 -13.14 6.41 30.84
N LYS A 4 -12.81 5.15 31.12
CA LYS A 4 -12.84 4.06 30.13
C LYS A 4 -14.11 3.21 30.33
N ASP A 5 -14.66 2.73 29.24
CA ASP A 5 -15.70 1.69 29.22
C ASP A 5 -15.05 0.37 28.80
N VAL A 6 -15.33 -0.70 29.51
CA VAL A 6 -14.71 -2.01 29.31
C VAL A 6 -15.80 -3.03 29.02
N ARG A 7 -15.60 -3.83 27.97
CA ARG A 7 -16.48 -4.92 27.56
C ARG A 7 -15.71 -6.24 27.58
N PHE A 8 -16.38 -7.31 27.93
CA PHE A 8 -15.78 -8.63 28.11
C PHE A 8 -16.57 -9.70 27.38
N SER A 9 -15.92 -10.80 27.12
CA SER A 9 -16.51 -12.08 26.67
C SER A 9 -17.44 -11.91 25.46
N THR A 10 -18.66 -12.38 25.55
CA THR A 10 -19.63 -12.42 24.44
C THR A 10 -20.00 -11.02 23.96
N ASP A 11 -20.25 -10.04 24.85
CA ASP A 11 -20.60 -8.67 24.43
C ASP A 11 -19.46 -8.01 23.64
N ALA A 12 -18.20 -8.20 24.07
CA ALA A 12 -17.04 -7.70 23.34
C ALA A 12 -16.94 -8.33 21.94
N ARG A 13 -17.03 -9.66 21.86
CA ARG A 13 -16.92 -10.41 20.60
C ARG A 13 -18.04 -10.11 19.62
N GLU A 14 -19.30 -9.98 20.08
CA GLU A 14 -20.43 -9.65 19.21
C GLU A 14 -20.32 -8.26 18.61
N ARG A 15 -19.91 -7.25 19.39
CA ARG A 15 -19.71 -5.89 18.88
C ARG A 15 -18.57 -5.83 17.88
N MET A 16 -17.45 -6.47 18.20
CA MET A 16 -16.31 -6.57 17.31
C MET A 16 -16.69 -7.24 15.99
N LEU A 17 -17.42 -8.37 16.03
CA LEU A 17 -17.87 -9.08 14.84
C LEU A 17 -18.83 -8.23 14.00
N ARG A 18 -19.75 -7.45 14.62
CA ARG A 18 -20.61 -6.53 13.87
C ARG A 18 -19.81 -5.49 13.09
N GLY A 19 -18.78 -4.91 13.71
CA GLY A 19 -17.88 -3.97 13.04
C GLY A 19 -17.14 -4.59 11.85
N VAL A 20 -16.60 -5.79 12.06
CA VAL A 20 -15.98 -6.60 10.98
C VAL A 20 -16.97 -6.84 9.85
N ASP A 21 -18.22 -7.24 10.16
CA ASP A 21 -19.24 -7.54 9.16
C ASP A 21 -19.69 -6.32 8.37
N ILE A 22 -19.86 -5.18 9.02
CA ILE A 22 -20.25 -3.93 8.34
C ILE A 22 -19.18 -3.54 7.30
N LEU A 23 -17.92 -3.50 7.71
CA LEU A 23 -16.83 -3.15 6.80
C LEU A 23 -16.68 -4.18 5.68
N ALA A 24 -16.59 -5.46 6.00
CA ALA A 24 -16.42 -6.51 5.00
C ALA A 24 -17.56 -6.56 3.99
N ASN A 25 -18.81 -6.37 4.42
CA ASN A 25 -19.96 -6.36 3.54
C ASN A 25 -19.94 -5.18 2.56
N ALA A 26 -19.43 -4.02 2.96
CA ALA A 26 -19.25 -2.88 2.08
C ALA A 26 -18.11 -3.10 1.06
N VAL A 27 -17.01 -3.75 1.48
CA VAL A 27 -15.86 -3.99 0.61
C VAL A 27 -16.09 -5.14 -0.37
N LYS A 28 -16.65 -6.28 0.07
CA LYS A 28 -16.77 -7.52 -0.74
C LYS A 28 -17.62 -7.39 -2.00
N VAL A 29 -18.52 -6.38 -2.08
CA VAL A 29 -19.34 -6.13 -3.26
C VAL A 29 -18.52 -5.71 -4.48
N THR A 30 -17.28 -5.27 -4.26
CA THR A 30 -16.37 -4.86 -5.33
C THR A 30 -15.59 -6.04 -5.94
N LEU A 31 -15.61 -7.24 -5.32
CA LEU A 31 -14.77 -8.37 -5.69
C LEU A 31 -15.15 -8.98 -7.04
N GLY A 32 -14.16 -9.20 -7.89
CA GLY A 32 -14.24 -9.91 -9.15
C GLY A 32 -14.77 -9.06 -10.33
N PRO A 33 -14.86 -9.64 -11.54
CA PRO A 33 -15.14 -8.91 -12.77
C PRO A 33 -16.56 -8.31 -12.80
N LYS A 34 -17.51 -8.90 -12.09
CA LYS A 34 -18.87 -8.38 -11.91
C LYS A 34 -19.08 -7.67 -10.57
N GLY A 35 -17.99 -7.36 -9.87
CA GLY A 35 -18.02 -6.49 -8.70
C GLY A 35 -18.57 -5.11 -9.03
N ARG A 36 -19.23 -4.49 -8.06
CA ARG A 36 -19.92 -3.20 -8.22
C ARG A 36 -19.18 -2.07 -7.54
N ASN A 37 -19.44 -0.85 -8.00
CA ASN A 37 -18.89 0.34 -7.40
C ASN A 37 -19.53 0.62 -6.03
N VAL A 38 -18.76 1.24 -5.15
CA VAL A 38 -19.23 1.85 -3.91
C VAL A 38 -19.18 3.36 -4.07
N VAL A 39 -20.22 4.05 -3.60
CA VAL A 39 -20.28 5.51 -3.58
C VAL A 39 -19.97 5.99 -2.18
N ILE A 40 -19.01 6.89 -2.06
CA ILE A 40 -18.50 7.43 -0.81
C ILE A 40 -18.83 8.93 -0.78
N ASP A 41 -19.48 9.37 0.29
CA ASP A 41 -19.73 10.79 0.54
C ASP A 41 -18.44 11.54 0.87
N LYS A 42 -18.34 12.77 0.45
CA LYS A 42 -17.19 13.66 0.74
C LYS A 42 -17.68 14.93 1.38
N ALA A 43 -16.96 15.39 2.41
CA ALA A 43 -17.28 16.64 3.10
C ALA A 43 -17.28 17.85 2.15
N PHE A 44 -16.50 17.81 1.07
CA PHE A 44 -16.42 18.84 0.03
C PHE A 44 -16.28 18.17 -1.35
N GLY A 45 -17.01 18.67 -2.34
CA GLY A 45 -16.98 18.19 -3.71
C GLY A 45 -18.02 17.11 -4.00
N ALA A 46 -17.87 16.44 -5.16
CA ALA A 46 -18.75 15.35 -5.57
C ALA A 46 -18.43 14.04 -4.82
N PRO A 47 -19.43 13.17 -4.60
CA PRO A 47 -19.19 11.84 -4.06
C PRO A 47 -18.15 11.06 -4.89
N ARG A 48 -17.28 10.30 -4.22
CA ARG A 48 -16.30 9.43 -4.87
C ARG A 48 -16.95 8.09 -5.22
N ILE A 49 -16.72 7.63 -6.45
CA ILE A 49 -17.12 6.29 -6.90
C ILE A 49 -15.85 5.47 -7.05
N THR A 50 -15.80 4.29 -6.44
CA THR A 50 -14.63 3.42 -6.49
C THR A 50 -14.99 1.94 -6.42
N LYS A 51 -14.11 1.08 -6.96
CA LYS A 51 -14.09 -0.38 -6.75
C LYS A 51 -12.93 -0.83 -5.88
N ASP A 52 -12.00 0.07 -5.54
CA ASP A 52 -10.85 -0.27 -4.72
C ASP A 52 -11.26 -0.57 -3.28
N GLY A 53 -10.94 -1.79 -2.83
CA GLY A 53 -11.33 -2.30 -1.52
C GLY A 53 -10.67 -1.55 -0.36
N VAL A 54 -9.40 -1.13 -0.49
CA VAL A 54 -8.71 -0.39 0.57
C VAL A 54 -9.27 1.01 0.72
N THR A 55 -9.61 1.68 -0.37
CA THR A 55 -10.28 2.99 -0.34
C THR A 55 -11.62 2.91 0.37
N VAL A 56 -12.45 1.91 0.04
CA VAL A 56 -13.74 1.68 0.74
C VAL A 56 -13.51 1.41 2.23
N ALA A 57 -12.54 0.56 2.58
CA ALA A 57 -12.26 0.21 3.96
C ALA A 57 -11.80 1.42 4.80
N LYS A 58 -11.02 2.33 4.22
CA LYS A 58 -10.50 3.54 4.89
C LYS A 58 -11.59 4.55 5.25
N GLU A 59 -12.68 4.61 4.49
CA GLU A 59 -13.77 5.57 4.69
C GLU A 59 -14.82 5.10 5.71
N ILE A 60 -14.77 3.84 6.16
CA ILE A 60 -15.76 3.30 7.10
C ILE A 60 -15.35 3.63 8.52
N GLU A 61 -16.15 4.47 9.16
CA GLU A 61 -16.06 4.80 10.59
C GLU A 61 -17.44 4.65 11.24
N LEU A 62 -17.48 3.91 12.37
CA LEU A 62 -18.72 3.58 13.04
C LEU A 62 -18.89 4.39 14.33
N SER A 63 -20.13 4.76 14.64
CA SER A 63 -20.47 5.56 15.82
C SER A 63 -20.26 4.81 17.13
N ASP A 64 -20.54 3.49 17.19
CA ASP A 64 -20.21 2.65 18.33
C ASP A 64 -18.71 2.36 18.34
N LYS A 65 -18.01 2.79 19.42
CA LYS A 65 -16.56 2.66 19.53
C LYS A 65 -16.08 1.21 19.51
N PHE A 66 -16.84 0.27 20.03
CA PHE A 66 -16.48 -1.14 20.07
C PHE A 66 -16.68 -1.81 18.71
N GLU A 67 -17.76 -1.50 18.02
CA GLU A 67 -17.95 -1.92 16.63
C GLU A 67 -16.88 -1.30 15.72
N ASN A 68 -16.57 -0.03 15.94
CA ASN A 68 -15.52 0.66 15.20
C ASN A 68 -14.13 0.04 15.37
N MET A 69 -13.79 -0.47 16.57
CA MET A 69 -12.55 -1.23 16.74
C MET A 69 -12.49 -2.47 15.84
N GLY A 70 -13.59 -3.22 15.72
CA GLY A 70 -13.67 -4.36 14.80
C GLY A 70 -13.48 -3.95 13.33
N ALA A 71 -14.12 -2.86 12.93
CA ALA A 71 -13.95 -2.29 11.58
C ALA A 71 -12.50 -1.81 11.35
N GLN A 72 -11.90 -1.11 12.32
CA GLN A 72 -10.52 -0.64 12.22
C GLN A 72 -9.49 -1.78 12.10
N MET A 73 -9.68 -2.87 12.85
CA MET A 73 -8.81 -4.04 12.72
C MET A 73 -8.90 -4.66 11.33
N LEU A 74 -10.10 -4.72 10.75
CA LEU A 74 -10.26 -5.24 9.39
C LEU A 74 -9.73 -4.26 8.33
N ARG A 75 -9.83 -2.95 8.56
CA ARG A 75 -9.18 -1.92 7.73
C ARG A 75 -7.66 -2.10 7.72
N GLU A 76 -7.06 -2.48 8.85
CA GLU A 76 -5.62 -2.77 8.94
C GLU A 76 -5.23 -3.94 8.02
N VAL A 77 -6.07 -4.99 7.93
CA VAL A 77 -5.83 -6.09 6.97
C VAL A 77 -5.74 -5.56 5.54
N ALA A 78 -6.74 -4.78 5.10
CA ALA A 78 -6.76 -4.23 3.74
C ALA A 78 -5.57 -3.30 3.48
N SER A 79 -5.22 -2.42 4.44
CA SER A 79 -4.09 -1.50 4.32
C SER A 79 -2.76 -2.24 4.22
N LYS A 80 -2.52 -3.22 5.10
CA LYS A 80 -1.28 -4.00 5.10
C LYS A 80 -1.08 -4.82 3.82
N THR A 81 -2.15 -5.43 3.32
CA THR A 81 -2.11 -6.15 2.04
C THR A 81 -1.79 -5.20 0.88
N SER A 82 -2.38 -4.01 0.87
CA SER A 82 -2.06 -2.96 -0.10
C SER A 82 -0.59 -2.54 -0.02
N ASP A 83 -0.05 -2.32 1.19
CA ASP A 83 1.33 -1.88 1.38
C ASP A 83 2.36 -2.94 0.90
N ILE A 84 2.08 -4.24 1.08
CA ILE A 84 3.02 -5.33 0.75
C ILE A 84 2.88 -5.80 -0.69
N ALA A 85 1.65 -5.96 -1.17
CA ALA A 85 1.35 -6.58 -2.47
C ALA A 85 0.74 -5.61 -3.49
N GLY A 86 0.29 -4.44 -3.06
CA GLY A 86 -0.34 -3.41 -3.88
C GLY A 86 -1.73 -3.77 -4.41
N ASP A 87 -2.20 -4.99 -4.19
CA ASP A 87 -3.49 -5.52 -4.64
C ASP A 87 -3.98 -6.61 -3.67
N GLY A 88 -5.18 -7.17 -3.91
CA GLY A 88 -5.75 -8.27 -3.12
C GLY A 88 -6.46 -7.83 -1.83
N THR A 89 -6.65 -6.56 -1.61
CA THR A 89 -7.25 -5.96 -0.40
C THR A 89 -8.66 -6.48 -0.12
N THR A 90 -9.47 -6.62 -1.15
CA THR A 90 -10.84 -7.17 -1.06
C THR A 90 -10.81 -8.66 -0.72
N THR A 91 -9.92 -9.44 -1.32
CA THR A 91 -9.73 -10.87 -1.03
C THR A 91 -9.31 -11.06 0.43
N ALA A 92 -8.35 -10.28 0.92
CA ALA A 92 -7.90 -10.30 2.31
C ALA A 92 -9.04 -9.99 3.30
N THR A 93 -9.86 -8.99 2.98
CA THR A 93 -11.03 -8.62 3.78
C THR A 93 -12.07 -9.74 3.86
N VAL A 94 -12.34 -10.42 2.74
CA VAL A 94 -13.28 -11.56 2.67
C VAL A 94 -12.76 -12.76 3.47
N LEU A 95 -11.46 -13.06 3.36
CA LEU A 95 -10.81 -14.12 4.13
C LEU A 95 -10.85 -13.83 5.63
N ALA A 96 -10.48 -12.61 6.04
CA ALA A 96 -10.48 -12.21 7.45
C ALA A 96 -11.89 -12.28 8.04
N GLN A 97 -12.91 -11.78 7.35
CA GLN A 97 -14.31 -11.91 7.78
C GLN A 97 -14.69 -13.37 8.01
N SER A 98 -14.33 -14.25 7.07
CA SER A 98 -14.66 -15.68 7.18
C SER A 98 -13.98 -16.34 8.37
N ILE A 99 -12.69 -16.06 8.61
CA ILE A 99 -11.92 -16.59 9.74
C ILE A 99 -12.50 -16.07 11.06
N VAL A 100 -12.77 -14.78 11.19
CA VAL A 100 -13.32 -14.18 12.40
C VAL A 100 -14.70 -14.74 12.72
N ARG A 101 -15.58 -14.86 11.74
CA ARG A 101 -16.93 -15.43 11.93
C ARG A 101 -16.91 -16.85 12.42
N GLU A 102 -16.12 -17.72 11.79
CA GLU A 102 -16.04 -19.13 12.19
C GLU A 102 -15.26 -19.28 13.51
N GLY A 103 -14.20 -18.49 13.72
CA GLY A 103 -13.43 -18.48 14.95
C GLY A 103 -14.25 -18.04 16.17
N THR A 104 -15.03 -16.98 16.04
CA THR A 104 -15.94 -16.51 17.10
C THR A 104 -16.98 -17.56 17.48
N LYS A 105 -17.52 -18.29 16.51
CA LYS A 105 -18.45 -19.42 16.77
C LYS A 105 -17.74 -20.54 17.56
N ALA A 106 -16.52 -20.91 17.18
CA ALA A 106 -15.74 -21.95 17.84
C ALA A 106 -15.42 -21.57 19.31
N VAL A 107 -14.99 -20.33 19.55
CA VAL A 107 -14.72 -19.82 20.91
C VAL A 107 -15.99 -19.78 21.74
N ALA A 108 -17.13 -19.38 21.16
CA ALA A 108 -18.43 -19.41 21.85
C ALA A 108 -18.87 -20.85 22.19
N ALA A 109 -18.43 -21.85 21.43
CA ALA A 109 -18.63 -23.27 21.71
C ALA A 109 -17.64 -23.86 22.75
N GLY A 110 -16.73 -23.05 23.30
CA GLY A 110 -15.80 -23.46 24.36
C GLY A 110 -14.44 -23.95 23.87
N ILE A 111 -14.11 -23.80 22.58
CA ILE A 111 -12.80 -24.12 22.04
C ILE A 111 -11.75 -23.13 22.57
N ASN A 112 -10.56 -23.62 22.94
CA ASN A 112 -9.47 -22.80 23.43
C ASN A 112 -8.97 -21.83 22.34
N PRO A 113 -9.10 -20.50 22.54
CA PRO A 113 -8.75 -19.53 21.48
C PRO A 113 -7.28 -19.56 21.08
N MET A 114 -6.37 -19.88 22.01
CA MET A 114 -4.93 -19.90 21.74
C MET A 114 -4.54 -21.12 20.89
N ASP A 115 -5.13 -22.29 21.16
CA ASP A 115 -4.92 -23.48 20.34
C ASP A 115 -5.60 -23.35 18.97
N LEU A 116 -6.78 -22.75 18.96
CA LEU A 116 -7.47 -22.39 17.72
C LEU A 116 -6.55 -21.54 16.80
N LYS A 117 -5.92 -20.51 17.38
CA LYS A 117 -4.96 -19.65 16.64
C LYS A 117 -3.76 -20.44 16.15
N ARG A 118 -3.17 -21.33 16.96
CA ARG A 118 -2.04 -22.18 16.50
C ARG A 118 -2.44 -23.06 15.31
N GLY A 119 -3.66 -23.61 15.34
CA GLY A 119 -4.21 -24.37 14.22
C GLY A 119 -4.41 -23.54 12.95
N ILE A 120 -4.89 -22.29 13.10
CA ILE A 120 -5.02 -21.32 12.00
C ILE A 120 -3.63 -21.02 11.40
N ASP A 121 -2.65 -20.68 12.25
CA ASP A 121 -1.30 -20.33 11.80
C ASP A 121 -0.65 -21.51 11.03
N ALA A 122 -0.71 -22.71 11.55
CA ALA A 122 -0.18 -23.91 10.90
C ALA A 122 -0.88 -24.22 9.54
N ALA A 123 -2.18 -23.96 9.46
CA ALA A 123 -2.94 -24.14 8.22
C ALA A 123 -2.52 -23.11 7.17
N VAL A 124 -2.33 -21.86 7.57
CA VAL A 124 -1.91 -20.76 6.68
C VAL A 124 -0.52 -21.04 6.10
N ASP A 125 0.44 -21.47 6.93
CA ASP A 125 1.79 -21.81 6.48
C ASP A 125 1.76 -22.91 5.40
N ALA A 126 0.96 -23.95 5.61
CA ALA A 126 0.81 -25.05 4.64
C ALA A 126 0.18 -24.58 3.32
N VAL A 127 -0.80 -23.68 3.37
CA VAL A 127 -1.45 -23.11 2.17
C VAL A 127 -0.48 -22.21 1.42
N VAL A 128 0.26 -21.35 2.12
CA VAL A 128 1.27 -20.47 1.53
C VAL A 128 2.33 -21.28 0.79
N GLU A 129 2.85 -22.35 1.41
CA GLU A 129 3.82 -23.23 0.77
C GLU A 129 3.24 -23.90 -0.49
N ASP A 130 1.98 -24.31 -0.47
CA ASP A 130 1.31 -24.92 -1.64
C ASP A 130 1.11 -23.90 -2.76
N VAL A 131 0.69 -22.67 -2.46
CA VAL A 131 0.54 -21.59 -3.44
C VAL A 131 1.87 -21.26 -4.11
N GLN A 132 2.94 -21.12 -3.31
CA GLN A 132 4.29 -20.86 -3.83
C GLN A 132 4.82 -22.00 -4.71
N LYS A 133 4.58 -23.26 -4.34
CA LYS A 133 4.96 -24.43 -5.16
C LYS A 133 4.23 -24.50 -6.50
N ARG A 134 2.99 -24.01 -6.57
CA ARG A 134 2.18 -23.99 -7.80
C ARG A 134 2.41 -22.76 -8.65
N ALA A 135 3.08 -21.75 -8.12
CA ALA A 135 3.34 -20.53 -8.83
C ALA A 135 4.21 -20.77 -10.08
N LYS A 136 3.75 -20.27 -11.22
CA LYS A 136 4.49 -20.29 -12.48
C LYS A 136 5.23 -18.95 -12.63
N LYS A 137 6.54 -18.97 -12.82
CA LYS A 137 7.34 -17.76 -13.07
C LYS A 137 6.90 -17.06 -14.36
N VAL A 138 6.83 -15.75 -14.29
CA VAL A 138 6.57 -14.86 -15.42
C VAL A 138 7.90 -14.37 -15.94
N SER A 139 8.19 -14.59 -17.23
CA SER A 139 9.50 -14.28 -17.83
C SER A 139 9.43 -13.59 -19.17
N THR A 140 8.29 -13.64 -19.86
CA THR A 140 8.14 -13.00 -21.18
C THR A 140 7.35 -11.69 -21.09
N SER A 141 7.64 -10.77 -22.03
CA SER A 141 6.93 -9.49 -22.12
C SER A 141 5.43 -9.68 -22.39
N GLU A 142 5.06 -10.74 -23.12
CA GLU A 142 3.66 -11.10 -23.38
C GLU A 142 2.94 -11.55 -22.10
N GLU A 143 3.60 -12.37 -21.27
CA GLU A 143 3.06 -12.78 -19.98
C GLU A 143 2.88 -11.57 -19.04
N ILE A 144 3.86 -10.67 -19.01
CA ILE A 144 3.78 -9.40 -18.25
C ILE A 144 2.58 -8.56 -18.72
N ALA A 145 2.45 -8.38 -20.05
CA ALA A 145 1.33 -7.63 -20.62
C ALA A 145 -0.04 -8.28 -20.31
N GLN A 146 -0.10 -9.61 -20.26
CA GLN A 146 -1.30 -10.34 -19.91
C GLN A 146 -1.70 -10.11 -18.45
N VAL A 147 -0.76 -10.20 -17.51
CA VAL A 147 -1.00 -9.88 -16.09
C VAL A 147 -1.52 -8.46 -15.94
N GLY A 148 -0.82 -7.48 -16.50
CA GLY A 148 -1.21 -6.07 -16.45
C GLY A 148 -2.59 -5.82 -17.07
N SER A 149 -2.92 -6.49 -18.19
CA SER A 149 -4.24 -6.35 -18.82
C SER A 149 -5.37 -6.87 -17.92
N ILE A 150 -5.14 -8.01 -17.24
CA ILE A 150 -6.15 -8.62 -16.37
C ILE A 150 -6.37 -7.76 -15.13
N ALA A 151 -5.30 -7.33 -14.48
CA ALA A 151 -5.36 -6.45 -13.33
C ALA A 151 -6.01 -5.08 -13.69
N ALA A 152 -5.86 -4.63 -14.95
CA ALA A 152 -6.54 -3.46 -15.49
C ALA A 152 -7.98 -3.75 -16.01
N ASN A 153 -8.67 -4.77 -15.49
CA ASN A 153 -10.04 -5.15 -15.89
C ASN A 153 -10.19 -5.51 -17.39
N GLY A 154 -9.15 -6.05 -18.01
CA GLY A 154 -9.15 -6.50 -19.40
C GLY A 154 -8.66 -5.46 -20.42
N GLU A 155 -8.21 -4.29 -19.99
CA GLU A 155 -7.65 -3.25 -20.87
C GLU A 155 -6.24 -3.62 -21.35
N LYS A 156 -6.16 -4.16 -22.56
CA LYS A 156 -4.89 -4.60 -23.17
C LYS A 156 -3.89 -3.46 -23.37
N GLU A 157 -4.37 -2.26 -23.59
CA GLU A 157 -3.53 -1.07 -23.78
C GLU A 157 -2.69 -0.78 -22.55
N ILE A 158 -3.31 -0.82 -21.36
CA ILE A 158 -2.63 -0.62 -20.07
C ILE A 158 -1.59 -1.73 -19.85
N GLY A 159 -1.96 -3.00 -20.05
CA GLY A 159 -1.02 -4.11 -19.88
C GLY A 159 0.18 -4.03 -20.82
N ASN A 160 -0.03 -3.67 -22.08
CA ASN A 160 1.06 -3.48 -23.03
C ASN A 160 1.96 -2.29 -22.65
N MET A 161 1.40 -1.23 -22.10
CA MET A 161 2.15 -0.06 -21.65
C MET A 161 3.03 -0.40 -20.43
N ILE A 162 2.49 -1.13 -19.45
CA ILE A 162 3.24 -1.61 -18.29
C ILE A 162 4.38 -2.54 -18.73
N ALA A 163 4.11 -3.49 -19.64
CA ALA A 163 5.15 -4.39 -20.14
C ALA A 163 6.26 -3.63 -20.88
N LYS A 164 5.91 -2.62 -21.69
CA LYS A 164 6.91 -1.75 -22.35
C LYS A 164 7.71 -0.92 -21.32
N ALA A 165 7.06 -0.42 -20.28
CA ALA A 165 7.72 0.29 -19.19
C ALA A 165 8.74 -0.63 -18.52
N MET A 166 8.33 -1.82 -18.08
CA MET A 166 9.22 -2.81 -17.44
C MET A 166 10.37 -3.25 -18.34
N GLN A 167 10.12 -3.44 -19.64
CA GLN A 167 11.17 -3.77 -20.59
C GLN A 167 12.25 -2.68 -20.70
N LYS A 168 11.86 -1.41 -20.56
CA LYS A 168 12.78 -0.28 -20.68
C LYS A 168 13.56 0.01 -19.40
N VAL A 169 12.90 -0.05 -18.24
CA VAL A 169 13.54 0.24 -16.95
C VAL A 169 14.09 -1.01 -16.25
N GLY A 170 13.76 -2.20 -16.75
CA GLY A 170 14.11 -3.48 -16.13
C GLY A 170 13.11 -3.91 -15.04
N ASN A 171 13.28 -5.15 -14.55
CA ASN A 171 12.37 -5.71 -13.54
C ASN A 171 12.47 -4.99 -12.18
N GLU A 172 13.64 -4.47 -11.85
CA GLU A 172 13.93 -3.66 -10.66
C GLU A 172 13.64 -2.16 -10.88
N GLY A 173 13.26 -1.79 -12.10
CA GLY A 173 13.04 -0.41 -12.50
C GLY A 173 11.78 0.19 -11.89
N VAL A 174 11.80 1.50 -11.73
CA VAL A 174 10.70 2.27 -11.12
C VAL A 174 9.70 2.69 -12.20
N ILE A 175 8.43 2.43 -11.92
CA ILE A 175 7.31 2.93 -12.75
C ILE A 175 6.43 3.79 -11.84
N THR A 176 6.12 5.00 -12.27
CA THR A 176 5.20 5.92 -11.58
C THR A 176 4.02 6.24 -12.47
N VAL A 177 2.87 6.52 -11.86
CA VAL A 177 1.65 6.88 -12.58
C VAL A 177 1.23 8.31 -12.22
N GLU A 178 1.14 9.17 -13.21
CA GLU A 178 0.78 10.58 -13.07
C GLU A 178 -0.50 10.90 -13.87
N GLU A 179 -1.13 12.00 -13.54
CA GLU A 179 -2.24 12.54 -14.32
C GLU A 179 -1.72 13.32 -15.52
N ALA A 180 -2.21 13.02 -16.72
CA ALA A 180 -1.93 13.81 -17.91
C ALA A 180 -2.83 15.07 -17.95
N LYS A 181 -2.37 16.08 -18.65
CA LYS A 181 -3.20 17.25 -18.99
C LYS A 181 -4.04 17.05 -20.25
N GLY A 182 -3.76 15.97 -20.99
CA GLY A 182 -4.39 15.61 -22.25
C GLY A 182 -5.38 14.46 -22.13
N LEU A 183 -5.99 14.09 -23.26
CA LEU A 183 -6.94 12.98 -23.35
C LEU A 183 -6.24 11.60 -23.45
N GLU A 184 -5.04 11.57 -24.00
CA GLU A 184 -4.30 10.35 -24.29
C GLU A 184 -3.39 9.95 -23.11
N THR A 185 -3.20 8.65 -22.96
CA THR A 185 -2.26 8.10 -21.98
C THR A 185 -0.90 7.89 -22.63
N GLU A 186 0.16 8.39 -22.02
CA GLU A 186 1.52 8.40 -22.57
C GLU A 186 2.50 7.70 -21.62
N LEU A 187 3.55 7.10 -22.20
CA LEU A 187 4.67 6.49 -21.47
C LEU A 187 5.96 7.25 -21.78
N ASP A 188 6.52 7.90 -20.78
CA ASP A 188 7.83 8.56 -20.84
C ASP A 188 8.87 7.83 -20.00
N ILE A 189 10.13 7.88 -20.43
CA ILE A 189 11.27 7.44 -19.62
C ILE A 189 12.10 8.66 -19.30
N VAL A 190 12.28 8.90 -18.00
CA VAL A 190 13.01 10.05 -17.49
C VAL A 190 14.15 9.63 -16.57
N GLU A 191 15.13 10.51 -16.40
CA GLU A 191 16.20 10.29 -15.43
C GLU A 191 15.59 10.32 -14.00
N GLY A 192 15.88 9.30 -13.21
CA GLY A 192 15.31 9.20 -11.87
C GLY A 192 15.84 8.00 -11.09
N MET A 193 15.49 7.95 -9.81
CA MET A 193 15.94 6.90 -8.89
C MET A 193 14.94 6.69 -7.76
N GLN A 194 14.80 5.45 -7.31
CA GLN A 194 14.10 5.12 -6.07
C GLN A 194 15.07 4.52 -5.04
N PHE A 195 14.85 4.81 -3.77
CA PHE A 195 15.58 4.19 -2.68
C PHE A 195 14.67 3.93 -1.47
N ASP A 196 15.06 2.92 -0.67
CA ASP A 196 14.27 2.35 0.42
C ASP A 196 14.41 3.20 1.70
N ARG A 197 13.86 4.41 1.69
CA ARG A 197 13.73 5.30 2.85
C ARG A 197 12.52 6.20 2.64
N GLY A 198 11.55 6.10 3.52
CA GLY A 198 10.35 6.93 3.49
C GLY A 198 10.48 8.19 4.36
N TYR A 199 9.37 8.91 4.51
CA TYR A 199 9.32 10.14 5.30
C TYR A 199 9.59 9.87 6.80
N LEU A 200 10.33 10.77 7.44
CA LEU A 200 10.67 10.68 8.86
C LEU A 200 9.50 10.97 9.81
N SER A 201 8.43 11.58 9.30
CA SER A 201 7.25 11.89 10.09
C SER A 201 6.00 11.85 9.21
N PRO A 202 4.90 11.24 9.68
CA PRO A 202 3.61 11.29 8.99
C PRO A 202 3.07 12.70 8.77
N TYR A 203 3.53 13.67 9.54
CA TYR A 203 3.18 15.07 9.36
C TYR A 203 3.71 15.68 8.06
N PHE A 204 4.64 15.02 7.37
CA PHE A 204 5.10 15.44 6.02
C PHE A 204 4.13 15.04 4.90
N ILE A 205 3.15 14.19 5.16
CA ILE A 205 2.16 13.76 4.16
C ILE A 205 1.43 14.94 3.56
N THR A 206 1.32 14.94 2.23
CA THR A 206 0.57 15.92 1.45
C THR A 206 -0.72 15.32 0.89
N ASN A 207 -0.73 14.01 0.64
CA ASN A 207 -1.89 13.25 0.18
C ASN A 207 -2.28 12.23 1.26
N ALA A 208 -3.29 12.56 2.05
CA ALA A 208 -3.75 11.73 3.16
C ALA A 208 -4.42 10.41 2.68
N GLU A 209 -5.03 10.41 1.49
CA GLU A 209 -5.69 9.21 0.95
C GLU A 209 -4.66 8.12 0.60
N LYS A 210 -3.57 8.51 -0.06
CA LYS A 210 -2.47 7.60 -0.45
C LYS A 210 -1.38 7.48 0.62
N MET A 211 -1.47 8.25 1.70
CA MET A 211 -0.41 8.35 2.74
C MET A 211 0.96 8.69 2.15
N THR A 212 0.99 9.56 1.14
CA THR A 212 2.21 9.96 0.42
C THR A 212 2.52 11.44 0.58
N THR A 213 3.79 11.78 0.40
CA THR A 213 4.27 13.16 0.27
C THR A 213 4.68 13.39 -1.18
N GLU A 214 4.02 14.32 -1.84
CA GLU A 214 4.33 14.73 -3.22
C GLU A 214 4.90 16.13 -3.21
N LEU A 215 6.09 16.31 -3.79
CA LEU A 215 6.78 17.59 -3.91
C LEU A 215 7.01 17.88 -5.39
N ASP A 216 6.37 18.93 -5.90
CA ASP A 216 6.52 19.38 -7.28
C ASP A 216 7.66 20.40 -7.40
N THR A 217 8.59 20.16 -8.31
CA THR A 217 9.76 20.99 -8.57
C THR A 217 10.59 21.33 -7.31
N PRO A 218 10.89 20.34 -6.43
CA PRO A 218 11.57 20.62 -5.18
C PRO A 218 13.03 20.99 -5.37
N TYR A 219 13.59 21.70 -4.36
CA TYR A 219 15.01 21.65 -4.05
C TYR A 219 15.32 20.42 -3.23
N ILE A 220 16.54 19.86 -3.37
CA ILE A 220 16.99 18.67 -2.67
C ILE A 220 18.29 18.99 -1.96
N LEU A 221 18.26 18.99 -0.64
CA LEU A 221 19.46 19.14 0.20
C LEU A 221 19.99 17.76 0.56
N LEU A 222 21.25 17.50 0.21
CA LEU A 222 21.96 16.25 0.51
C LEU A 222 23.00 16.53 1.58
N HIS A 223 22.82 15.93 2.77
CA HIS A 223 23.74 16.13 3.89
C HIS A 223 24.28 14.81 4.42
N GLU A 224 25.60 14.75 4.60
CA GLU A 224 26.28 13.49 4.97
C GLU A 224 26.02 13.08 6.42
N LYS A 225 25.93 14.07 7.34
CA LYS A 225 25.81 13.85 8.78
C LYS A 225 24.37 13.98 9.28
N LYS A 226 24.19 13.69 10.57
CA LYS A 226 22.91 13.90 11.27
C LYS A 226 22.60 15.38 11.45
N LEU A 227 21.32 15.72 11.41
CA LEU A 227 20.80 17.05 11.67
C LEU A 227 19.97 17.03 12.97
N SER A 228 20.51 17.58 14.03
CA SER A 228 19.83 17.72 15.34
C SER A 228 19.41 19.16 15.66
N SER A 229 20.02 20.15 14.99
CA SER A 229 19.67 21.58 15.11
C SER A 229 19.46 22.20 13.73
N LEU A 230 18.51 23.12 13.61
CA LEU A 230 18.25 23.87 12.37
C LEU A 230 19.04 25.17 12.25
N GLN A 231 19.73 25.61 13.30
CA GLN A 231 20.46 26.88 13.25
C GLN A 231 21.42 26.99 12.06
N PRO A 232 22.25 25.95 11.75
CA PRO A 232 23.13 26.00 10.59
C PRO A 232 22.39 26.05 9.25
N MET A 233 21.12 25.65 9.21
CA MET A 233 20.29 25.61 7.99
C MET A 233 19.46 26.88 7.80
N LEU A 234 19.36 27.78 8.75
CA LEU A 234 18.48 28.95 8.66
C LEU A 234 18.65 29.74 7.36
N PRO A 235 19.89 30.06 6.91
CA PRO A 235 20.07 30.83 5.68
C PRO A 235 19.48 30.15 4.45
N ILE A 236 19.68 28.83 4.31
CA ILE A 236 19.15 28.09 3.16
C ILE A 236 17.63 27.88 3.26
N LEU A 237 17.09 27.69 4.47
CA LEU A 237 15.64 27.59 4.67
C LEU A 237 14.93 28.89 4.32
N GLU A 238 15.48 30.05 4.69
CA GLU A 238 14.96 31.35 4.32
C GLU A 238 15.00 31.57 2.79
N ALA A 239 16.08 31.21 2.13
CA ALA A 239 16.20 31.28 0.68
C ALA A 239 15.18 30.37 -0.04
N VAL A 240 14.95 29.16 0.48
CA VAL A 240 13.94 28.23 -0.04
C VAL A 240 12.53 28.81 0.15
N VAL A 241 12.21 29.35 1.31
CA VAL A 241 10.90 29.99 1.55
C VAL A 241 10.68 31.16 0.58
N GLN A 242 11.69 32.03 0.38
CA GLN A 242 11.60 33.14 -0.58
C GLN A 242 11.39 32.66 -2.02
N SER A 243 11.93 31.49 -2.40
CA SER A 243 11.74 30.91 -3.72
C SER A 243 10.33 30.34 -3.95
N GLY A 244 9.57 30.07 -2.88
CA GLY A 244 8.25 29.45 -2.92
C GLY A 244 8.23 27.97 -3.29
N ARG A 245 9.41 27.37 -3.56
CA ARG A 245 9.54 25.95 -3.95
C ARG A 245 9.64 25.04 -2.71
N PRO A 246 9.17 23.77 -2.83
CA PRO A 246 9.34 22.79 -1.76
C PRO A 246 10.81 22.39 -1.57
N LEU A 247 11.14 21.88 -0.38
CA LEU A 247 12.44 21.36 -0.03
C LEU A 247 12.33 19.90 0.41
N LEU A 248 13.13 19.02 -0.20
CA LEU A 248 13.44 17.70 0.33
C LEU A 248 14.80 17.74 1.03
N ILE A 249 14.86 17.24 2.25
CA ILE A 249 16.10 17.07 3.00
C ILE A 249 16.42 15.58 3.09
N ILE A 250 17.58 15.19 2.58
CA ILE A 250 18.12 13.84 2.67
C ILE A 250 19.40 13.90 3.51
N ALA A 251 19.34 13.36 4.71
CA ALA A 251 20.48 13.37 5.63
C ALA A 251 20.67 12.00 6.28
N GLU A 252 21.83 11.77 6.93
CA GLU A 252 22.04 10.54 7.70
C GLU A 252 20.88 10.25 8.66
N ASP A 253 20.48 11.26 9.40
CA ASP A 253 19.27 11.27 10.24
C ASP A 253 18.86 12.71 10.50
N ILE A 254 17.58 12.91 10.83
CA ILE A 254 17.05 14.21 11.27
C ILE A 254 16.22 13.94 12.52
N GLU A 255 16.69 14.45 13.65
CA GLU A 255 16.15 14.08 14.95
C GLU A 255 16.00 15.31 15.88
N GLY A 256 15.30 15.11 17.00
CA GLY A 256 15.19 16.09 18.07
C GLY A 256 14.53 17.40 17.64
N GLU A 257 15.17 18.53 17.99
CA GLU A 257 14.68 19.87 17.71
C GLU A 257 14.54 20.16 16.20
N ALA A 258 15.47 19.65 15.38
CA ALA A 258 15.45 19.86 13.95
C ALA A 258 14.18 19.28 13.30
N LEU A 259 13.86 18.02 13.60
CA LEU A 259 12.65 17.38 13.06
C LEU A 259 11.38 18.05 13.55
N ALA A 260 11.29 18.33 14.85
CA ALA A 260 10.13 18.98 15.45
C ALA A 260 9.85 20.36 14.82
N THR A 261 10.91 21.15 14.62
CA THR A 261 10.78 22.49 14.03
C THR A 261 10.40 22.45 12.55
N LEU A 262 10.91 21.49 11.76
CA LEU A 262 10.49 21.30 10.37
C LEU A 262 9.00 20.95 10.29
N VAL A 263 8.54 20.03 11.15
CA VAL A 263 7.13 19.63 11.22
C VAL A 263 6.23 20.82 11.59
N VAL A 264 6.60 21.61 12.62
CA VAL A 264 5.82 22.77 13.05
C VAL A 264 5.75 23.81 11.92
N ASN A 265 6.84 24.11 11.25
CA ASN A 265 6.85 25.09 10.14
C ASN A 265 6.03 24.61 8.94
N LYS A 266 6.05 23.31 8.63
CA LYS A 266 5.16 22.73 7.61
C LYS A 266 3.69 22.89 7.99
N LEU A 267 3.32 22.50 9.23
CA LEU A 267 1.92 22.58 9.70
C LEU A 267 1.39 24.03 9.72
N ARG A 268 2.26 25.01 9.99
CA ARG A 268 1.92 26.44 9.92
C ARG A 268 1.84 26.97 8.48
N GLY A 269 2.17 26.16 7.48
CA GLY A 269 2.17 26.56 6.07
C GLY A 269 3.33 27.50 5.67
N GLY A 270 4.29 27.72 6.57
CA GLY A 270 5.45 28.60 6.31
C GLY A 270 6.53 27.96 5.45
N LEU A 271 6.63 26.64 5.44
CA LEU A 271 7.64 25.91 4.68
C LEU A 271 7.04 24.63 4.09
N LYS A 272 7.16 24.45 2.78
CA LYS A 272 6.82 23.19 2.11
C LYS A 272 8.05 22.28 2.18
N VAL A 273 8.08 21.34 3.12
CA VAL A 273 9.26 20.52 3.39
C VAL A 273 8.89 19.06 3.65
N ALA A 274 9.79 18.18 3.26
CA ALA A 274 9.82 16.79 3.70
C ALA A 274 11.26 16.40 4.04
N ALA A 275 11.41 15.40 4.91
CA ALA A 275 12.68 14.91 5.37
C ALA A 275 12.71 13.39 5.35
N VAL A 276 13.80 12.82 4.82
CA VAL A 276 14.03 11.37 4.71
C VAL A 276 15.45 11.04 5.14
N LYS A 277 15.68 9.79 5.56
CA LYS A 277 17.03 9.29 5.83
C LYS A 277 17.76 9.00 4.52
N ALA A 278 19.05 9.24 4.50
CA ALA A 278 19.90 8.81 3.39
C ALA A 278 19.95 7.27 3.32
N PRO A 279 19.91 6.70 2.09
CA PRO A 279 20.00 5.26 1.91
C PRO A 279 21.41 4.73 2.21
N GLY A 280 21.51 3.48 2.68
CA GLY A 280 22.77 2.82 2.99
C GLY A 280 23.40 3.23 4.32
N PHE A 281 24.60 2.71 4.58
CA PHE A 281 25.38 2.93 5.80
C PHE A 281 26.86 3.14 5.45
N GLY A 282 27.57 3.95 6.26
CA GLY A 282 29.00 4.19 6.09
C GLY A 282 29.36 4.71 4.67
N ASP A 283 30.38 4.13 4.06
CA ASP A 283 30.86 4.55 2.72
C ASP A 283 29.82 4.33 1.61
N ARG A 284 28.94 3.33 1.76
CA ARG A 284 27.84 3.12 0.82
C ARG A 284 26.85 4.27 0.85
N ARG A 285 26.56 4.82 2.04
CA ARG A 285 25.69 5.99 2.16
C ARG A 285 26.27 7.19 1.45
N LYS A 286 27.60 7.44 1.62
CA LYS A 286 28.31 8.51 0.92
C LYS A 286 28.19 8.35 -0.60
N ALA A 287 28.48 7.15 -1.10
CA ALA A 287 28.39 6.84 -2.51
C ALA A 287 26.96 7.00 -3.09
N MET A 288 25.93 6.62 -2.34
CA MET A 288 24.54 6.81 -2.77
C MET A 288 24.11 8.28 -2.72
N LEU A 289 24.56 9.06 -1.75
CA LEU A 289 24.33 10.51 -1.72
C LEU A 289 24.98 11.19 -2.93
N GLU A 290 26.19 10.77 -3.33
CA GLU A 290 26.85 11.25 -4.56
C GLU A 290 26.07 10.89 -5.81
N ASP A 291 25.51 9.67 -5.90
CA ASP A 291 24.68 9.26 -7.03
C ASP A 291 23.42 10.13 -7.15
N ILE A 292 22.77 10.42 -6.01
CA ILE A 292 21.62 11.32 -5.96
C ILE A 292 22.03 12.75 -6.33
N ALA A 293 23.21 13.22 -5.89
CA ALA A 293 23.72 14.55 -6.25
C ALA A 293 23.92 14.68 -7.77
N ILE A 294 24.56 13.69 -8.39
CA ILE A 294 24.78 13.65 -9.85
C ILE A 294 23.42 13.61 -10.59
N LEU A 295 22.48 12.76 -10.13
CA LEU A 295 21.15 12.63 -10.71
C LEU A 295 20.36 13.95 -10.65
N THR A 296 20.49 14.69 -9.57
CA THR A 296 19.70 15.91 -9.32
C THR A 296 20.41 17.21 -9.68
N GLY A 297 21.69 17.10 -10.10
CA GLY A 297 22.53 18.25 -10.42
C GLY A 297 22.89 19.10 -9.20
N GLY A 298 22.91 18.50 -8.00
CA GLY A 298 23.30 19.14 -6.75
C GLY A 298 24.67 18.70 -6.25
N GLN A 299 24.96 19.03 -4.99
CA GLN A 299 26.21 18.65 -4.31
C GLN A 299 25.88 18.01 -2.95
N VAL A 300 26.72 17.06 -2.53
CA VAL A 300 26.66 16.54 -1.16
C VAL A 300 27.31 17.54 -0.22
N ILE A 301 26.57 17.98 0.77
CA ILE A 301 27.07 18.90 1.79
C ILE A 301 27.79 18.07 2.85
N SER A 302 29.09 18.13 2.84
CA SER A 302 30.00 17.39 3.72
C SER A 302 31.12 18.29 4.23
N GLU A 303 31.33 18.25 5.53
CA GLU A 303 32.48 18.93 6.15
C GLU A 303 33.83 18.35 5.72
N ASP A 304 33.85 17.05 5.39
CA ASP A 304 35.05 16.37 4.86
C ASP A 304 35.48 16.96 3.50
N LEU A 305 34.50 17.50 2.73
CA LEU A 305 34.73 18.23 1.49
C LEU A 305 34.91 19.73 1.70
N GLY A 306 34.98 20.21 2.95
CA GLY A 306 35.13 21.62 3.30
C GLY A 306 33.87 22.47 3.17
N ILE A 307 32.71 21.86 2.94
CA ILE A 307 31.43 22.56 2.75
C ILE A 307 30.65 22.54 4.07
N LYS A 308 30.50 23.72 4.67
CA LYS A 308 29.70 23.89 5.89
C LYS A 308 28.26 24.20 5.54
N LEU A 309 27.34 23.70 6.38
CA LEU A 309 25.90 23.83 6.16
C LEU A 309 25.42 25.31 6.11
N GLU A 310 26.11 26.19 6.88
CA GLU A 310 25.82 27.64 6.91
C GLU A 310 26.16 28.36 5.61
N THR A 311 27.01 27.77 4.77
CA THR A 311 27.47 28.38 3.51
C THR A 311 26.72 27.86 2.29
N VAL A 312 25.72 26.99 2.49
CA VAL A 312 24.96 26.38 1.40
C VAL A 312 24.08 27.43 0.71
N THR A 313 24.12 27.43 -0.62
CA THR A 313 23.31 28.27 -1.49
C THR A 313 22.32 27.43 -2.32
N LEU A 314 21.28 28.04 -2.90
CA LEU A 314 20.28 27.36 -3.73
C LEU A 314 20.89 26.64 -4.96
N ASP A 315 22.04 27.10 -5.45
CA ASP A 315 22.70 26.51 -6.61
C ASP A 315 23.43 25.20 -6.27
N MET A 316 23.73 24.98 -4.98
CA MET A 316 24.33 23.75 -4.49
C MET A 316 23.27 22.66 -4.25
N LEU A 317 21.98 23.03 -4.19
CA LEU A 317 20.88 22.09 -4.00
C LEU A 317 20.56 21.35 -5.30
N GLY A 318 20.31 20.04 -5.17
CA GLY A 318 19.73 19.26 -6.24
C GLY A 318 18.33 19.75 -6.60
N LYS A 319 17.88 19.41 -7.81
CA LYS A 319 16.55 19.75 -8.34
C LYS A 319 15.97 18.54 -9.05
N ALA A 320 14.66 18.38 -8.98
CA ALA A 320 13.93 17.39 -9.75
C ALA A 320 12.57 17.97 -10.18
N LYS A 321 11.91 17.34 -11.13
CA LYS A 321 10.56 17.72 -11.53
C LYS A 321 9.54 17.32 -10.48
N LYS A 322 9.69 16.12 -9.92
CA LYS A 322 8.81 15.60 -8.87
C LYS A 322 9.57 14.70 -7.90
N VAL A 323 9.18 14.71 -6.64
CA VAL A 323 9.58 13.70 -5.66
C VAL A 323 8.33 13.12 -5.02
N LEU A 324 8.26 11.79 -4.99
CA LEU A 324 7.22 11.02 -4.32
C LEU A 324 7.83 10.27 -3.14
N ILE A 325 7.26 10.43 -1.95
CA ILE A 325 7.73 9.76 -0.73
C ILE A 325 6.57 9.00 -0.11
N THR A 326 6.76 7.71 0.09
CA THR A 326 5.86 6.84 0.84
C THR A 326 6.39 6.64 2.26
N LYS A 327 5.79 5.76 3.02
CA LYS A 327 6.27 5.36 4.35
C LYS A 327 7.63 4.66 4.29
N GLU A 328 7.92 3.93 3.21
CA GLU A 328 9.09 3.05 3.09
C GLU A 328 10.09 3.51 2.02
N GLU A 329 9.66 4.30 1.04
CA GLU A 329 10.44 4.60 -0.17
C GLU A 329 10.39 6.07 -0.55
N THR A 330 11.44 6.52 -1.24
CA THR A 330 11.53 7.84 -1.89
C THR A 330 11.89 7.67 -3.35
N THR A 331 11.06 8.21 -4.25
CA THR A 331 11.26 8.23 -5.70
C THR A 331 11.54 9.65 -6.19
N ILE A 332 12.67 9.85 -6.83
CA ILE A 332 13.04 11.10 -7.51
C ILE A 332 12.76 10.92 -8.99
N VAL A 333 11.92 11.78 -9.56
CA VAL A 333 11.47 11.71 -10.96
C VAL A 333 12.00 12.92 -11.71
N ASP A 334 12.64 12.69 -12.85
CA ASP A 334 13.16 13.73 -13.74
C ASP A 334 14.12 14.68 -13.01
N GLY A 335 15.25 14.09 -12.56
CA GLY A 335 16.33 14.84 -11.91
C GLY A 335 17.01 15.80 -12.90
N ALA A 336 17.43 16.96 -12.41
CA ALA A 336 18.04 18.01 -13.22
C ALA A 336 19.52 17.77 -13.56
N GLY A 337 20.08 16.59 -13.21
CA GLY A 337 21.46 16.21 -13.53
C GLY A 337 21.68 16.08 -15.03
N LYS A 338 22.94 16.30 -15.46
CA LYS A 338 23.27 16.15 -16.88
C LYS A 338 23.44 14.68 -17.23
N LYS A 339 22.75 14.24 -18.26
CA LYS A 339 22.80 12.86 -18.75
C LYS A 339 24.22 12.31 -18.92
N LYS A 340 25.14 13.12 -19.45
CA LYS A 340 26.55 12.75 -19.61
C LYS A 340 27.26 12.47 -18.28
N GLU A 341 26.92 13.19 -17.22
CA GLU A 341 27.49 12.99 -15.87
C GLU A 341 26.92 11.71 -15.24
N ILE A 342 25.63 11.44 -15.44
CA ILE A 342 24.96 10.20 -15.02
C ILE A 342 25.56 8.98 -15.73
N GLU A 343 25.74 9.05 -17.04
CA GLU A 343 26.37 7.99 -17.85
C GLU A 343 27.83 7.75 -17.42
N GLY A 344 28.58 8.83 -17.12
CA GLY A 344 29.94 8.75 -16.58
C GLY A 344 29.97 8.03 -15.23
N ARG A 345 29.02 8.34 -14.34
CA ARG A 345 28.89 7.67 -13.03
C ARG A 345 28.53 6.19 -13.19
N CYS A 346 27.61 5.85 -14.07
CA CYS A 346 27.30 4.46 -14.39
C CYS A 346 28.53 3.69 -14.90
N THR A 347 29.38 4.32 -15.69
CA THR A 347 30.63 3.71 -16.19
C THR A 347 31.63 3.48 -15.04
N GLN A 348 31.76 4.41 -14.09
CA GLN A 348 32.58 4.23 -12.90
C GLN A 348 32.10 3.05 -12.04
N ILE A 349 30.78 2.93 -11.82
CA ILE A 349 30.22 1.81 -11.04
C ILE A 349 30.47 0.47 -11.76
N ARG A 350 30.35 0.40 -13.10
CA ARG A 350 30.68 -0.81 -13.86
C ARG A 350 32.14 -1.21 -13.67
N ALA A 351 33.07 -0.26 -13.75
CA ALA A 351 34.50 -0.53 -13.49
C ALA A 351 34.72 -1.08 -12.06
N GLN A 352 34.03 -0.52 -11.06
CA GLN A 352 34.11 -1.04 -9.68
C GLN A 352 33.55 -2.47 -9.56
N ILE A 353 32.51 -2.83 -10.31
CA ILE A 353 31.97 -4.19 -10.36
C ILE A 353 33.01 -5.16 -10.93
N ASP A 354 33.74 -4.74 -11.96
CA ASP A 354 34.76 -5.57 -12.61
C ASP A 354 36.04 -5.73 -11.76
N GLU A 355 36.37 -4.72 -10.96
CA GLU A 355 37.56 -4.72 -10.10
C GLU A 355 37.35 -5.47 -8.77
N THR A 356 36.12 -5.51 -8.23
CA THR A 356 35.87 -6.12 -6.92
C THR A 356 35.90 -7.65 -6.99
N THR A 357 36.55 -8.26 -5.98
CA THR A 357 36.59 -9.72 -5.80
C THR A 357 35.52 -10.24 -4.85
N SER A 358 34.81 -9.35 -4.16
CA SER A 358 33.75 -9.67 -3.22
C SER A 358 32.42 -9.83 -3.94
N GLU A 359 31.84 -11.02 -3.96
CA GLU A 359 30.53 -11.27 -4.56
C GLU A 359 29.42 -10.41 -3.92
N TYR A 360 29.50 -10.18 -2.62
CA TYR A 360 28.57 -9.30 -1.91
C TYR A 360 28.67 -7.84 -2.36
N ASP A 361 29.90 -7.32 -2.52
CA ASP A 361 30.07 -5.94 -3.00
C ASP A 361 29.67 -5.82 -4.46
N LYS A 362 29.92 -6.85 -5.27
CA LYS A 362 29.49 -6.95 -6.65
C LYS A 362 27.97 -6.85 -6.80
N GLU A 363 27.24 -7.61 -5.97
CA GLU A 363 25.79 -7.56 -5.90
C GLU A 363 25.28 -6.15 -5.53
N LYS A 364 25.86 -5.52 -4.50
CA LYS A 364 25.48 -4.19 -4.05
C LYS A 364 25.83 -3.07 -5.03
N LEU A 365 26.93 -3.20 -5.75
CA LEU A 365 27.26 -2.29 -6.85
C LEU A 365 26.33 -2.48 -8.05
N ALA A 366 25.93 -3.72 -8.35
CA ALA A 366 24.97 -4.01 -9.41
C ALA A 366 23.57 -3.43 -9.10
N GLU A 367 23.07 -3.58 -7.86
CA GLU A 367 21.85 -2.92 -7.40
C GLU A 367 21.91 -1.40 -7.58
N ARG A 368 23.01 -0.79 -7.16
CA ARG A 368 23.22 0.65 -7.27
C ARG A 368 23.27 1.11 -8.73
N LEU A 369 23.94 0.35 -9.59
CA LEU A 369 23.97 0.60 -11.04
C LEU A 369 22.57 0.52 -11.65
N ALA A 370 21.80 -0.51 -11.30
CA ALA A 370 20.44 -0.71 -11.79
C ALA A 370 19.53 0.47 -11.41
N LYS A 371 19.63 0.95 -10.15
CA LYS A 371 18.86 2.11 -9.66
C LYS A 371 19.21 3.41 -10.40
N LEU A 372 20.47 3.63 -10.76
CA LEU A 372 20.92 4.85 -11.44
C LEU A 372 20.70 4.79 -12.97
N ALA A 373 21.01 3.64 -13.59
CA ALA A 373 20.95 3.47 -15.04
C ALA A 373 19.55 3.20 -15.60
N GLY A 374 18.65 2.65 -14.77
CA GLY A 374 17.30 2.25 -15.20
C GLY A 374 16.37 3.44 -15.44
N GLY A 375 16.59 4.56 -14.79
CA GLY A 375 15.68 5.69 -14.81
C GLY A 375 14.31 5.39 -14.18
N VAL A 376 13.33 6.22 -14.47
CA VAL A 376 11.94 6.08 -14.04
C VAL A 376 11.02 6.10 -15.26
N ALA A 377 10.17 5.09 -15.38
CA ALA A 377 9.09 5.10 -16.35
C ALA A 377 7.89 5.87 -15.77
N VAL A 378 7.42 6.88 -16.47
CA VAL A 378 6.26 7.70 -16.05
C VAL A 378 5.11 7.41 -17.00
N ILE A 379 4.06 6.76 -16.49
CA ILE A 379 2.80 6.58 -17.20
C ILE A 379 1.90 7.77 -16.87
N ARG A 380 1.63 8.63 -17.87
CA ARG A 380 0.73 9.76 -17.72
C ARG A 380 -0.65 9.38 -18.23
N VAL A 381 -1.60 9.30 -17.34
CA VAL A 381 -2.96 8.83 -17.63
C VAL A 381 -3.83 10.00 -18.05
N GLY A 382 -4.36 9.93 -19.29
CA GLY A 382 -5.30 10.89 -19.84
C GLY A 382 -6.76 10.47 -19.68
N GLY A 383 -7.67 11.44 -19.87
CA GLY A 383 -9.12 11.20 -19.84
C GLY A 383 -9.94 12.46 -20.11
N GLY A 384 -11.24 12.29 -20.36
CA GLY A 384 -12.17 13.37 -20.71
C GLY A 384 -12.67 14.19 -19.52
N SER A 385 -12.50 13.68 -18.29
CA SER A 385 -12.86 14.37 -17.05
C SER A 385 -11.90 14.01 -15.92
N GLU A 386 -11.79 14.89 -14.92
CA GLU A 386 -10.95 14.66 -13.75
C GLU A 386 -11.31 13.36 -13.00
N VAL A 387 -12.61 13.05 -12.92
CA VAL A 387 -13.10 11.82 -12.28
C VAL A 387 -12.64 10.58 -13.06
N GLU A 388 -12.72 10.62 -14.39
CA GLU A 388 -12.27 9.54 -15.27
C GLU A 388 -10.76 9.34 -15.19
N VAL A 389 -9.98 10.42 -15.24
CA VAL A 389 -8.52 10.37 -15.12
C VAL A 389 -8.10 9.73 -13.80
N ARG A 390 -8.77 10.11 -12.71
CA ARG A 390 -8.45 9.57 -11.38
C ARG A 390 -8.78 8.08 -11.28
N GLU A 391 -9.95 7.66 -11.75
CA GLU A 391 -10.34 6.24 -11.76
C GLU A 391 -9.39 5.40 -12.63
N ARG A 392 -9.04 5.92 -13.82
CA ARG A 392 -8.13 5.25 -14.74
C ARG A 392 -6.69 5.19 -14.18
N LYS A 393 -6.25 6.23 -13.48
CA LYS A 393 -4.96 6.25 -12.77
C LYS A 393 -4.91 5.18 -11.67
N ASP A 394 -5.93 5.11 -10.82
CA ASP A 394 -5.99 4.10 -9.76
C ASP A 394 -5.94 2.67 -10.36
N ARG A 395 -6.61 2.44 -11.50
CA ARG A 395 -6.57 1.16 -12.23
C ARG A 395 -5.21 0.84 -12.82
N VAL A 396 -4.48 1.83 -13.34
CA VAL A 396 -3.11 1.65 -13.83
C VAL A 396 -2.15 1.38 -12.68
N ASP A 397 -2.30 2.06 -11.55
CA ASP A 397 -1.52 1.81 -10.32
C ASP A 397 -1.71 0.37 -9.83
N ASP A 398 -2.95 -0.12 -9.74
CA ASP A 398 -3.27 -1.49 -9.33
C ASP A 398 -2.65 -2.52 -10.29
N ALA A 399 -2.80 -2.29 -11.61
CA ALA A 399 -2.23 -3.17 -12.62
C ALA A 399 -0.70 -3.21 -12.59
N MET A 400 -0.04 -2.08 -12.31
CA MET A 400 1.40 -2.01 -12.14
C MET A 400 1.87 -2.82 -10.91
N HIS A 401 1.21 -2.65 -9.77
CA HIS A 401 1.55 -3.39 -8.55
C HIS A 401 1.32 -4.89 -8.71
N ALA A 402 0.19 -5.31 -9.28
CA ALA A 402 -0.09 -6.71 -9.59
C ALA A 402 0.95 -7.32 -10.55
N THR A 403 1.37 -6.55 -11.57
CA THR A 403 2.38 -7.00 -12.52
C THR A 403 3.74 -7.18 -11.85
N ARG A 404 4.16 -6.24 -10.99
CA ARG A 404 5.39 -6.36 -10.20
C ARG A 404 5.35 -7.59 -9.29
N ALA A 405 4.26 -7.78 -8.55
CA ALA A 405 4.06 -8.94 -7.69
C ALA A 405 4.13 -10.28 -8.47
N ALA A 406 3.62 -10.31 -9.71
CA ALA A 406 3.69 -11.48 -10.58
C ALA A 406 5.12 -11.78 -11.08
N VAL A 407 5.90 -10.76 -11.36
CA VAL A 407 7.32 -10.92 -11.75
C VAL A 407 8.15 -11.42 -10.57
N GLU A 408 7.86 -10.96 -9.34
CA GLU A 408 8.58 -11.36 -8.14
C GLU A 408 8.33 -12.83 -7.75
N GLU A 409 7.07 -13.25 -7.63
CA GLU A 409 6.71 -14.58 -7.10
C GLU A 409 5.97 -15.49 -8.09
N GLY A 410 5.76 -15.03 -9.32
CA GLY A 410 5.02 -15.80 -10.33
C GLY A 410 3.50 -15.64 -10.22
N ILE A 411 2.80 -16.44 -11.04
CA ILE A 411 1.34 -16.42 -11.18
C ILE A 411 0.72 -17.75 -10.84
N VAL A 412 -0.52 -17.72 -10.37
CA VAL A 412 -1.40 -18.87 -10.15
C VAL A 412 -2.72 -18.68 -10.88
N ALA A 413 -3.57 -19.70 -10.95
CA ALA A 413 -4.91 -19.56 -11.47
C ALA A 413 -5.71 -18.59 -10.60
N GLY A 414 -6.35 -17.61 -11.24
CA GLY A 414 -7.11 -16.54 -10.59
C GLY A 414 -8.52 -16.94 -10.18
N GLY A 415 -9.36 -15.93 -9.91
CA GLY A 415 -10.76 -16.17 -9.55
C GLY A 415 -10.97 -16.88 -8.21
N GLY A 416 -9.99 -16.82 -7.30
CA GLY A 416 -10.04 -17.43 -5.98
C GLY A 416 -9.77 -18.95 -5.96
N VAL A 417 -9.53 -19.60 -7.13
CA VAL A 417 -9.36 -21.07 -7.18
C VAL A 417 -8.01 -21.52 -6.64
N ALA A 418 -6.98 -20.67 -6.66
CA ALA A 418 -5.67 -20.99 -6.09
C ALA A 418 -5.80 -21.33 -4.60
N LEU A 419 -6.56 -20.53 -3.84
CA LEU A 419 -6.86 -20.78 -2.42
C LEU A 419 -7.78 -22.00 -2.24
N LEU A 420 -8.81 -22.14 -3.08
CA LEU A 420 -9.75 -23.25 -3.01
C LEU A 420 -9.02 -24.61 -3.15
N TYR A 421 -8.13 -24.76 -4.12
CA TYR A 421 -7.41 -26.01 -4.33
C TYR A 421 -6.30 -26.27 -3.30
N ALA A 422 -5.81 -25.22 -2.63
CA ALA A 422 -4.86 -25.35 -1.53
C ALA A 422 -5.46 -26.03 -0.28
N ILE A 423 -6.78 -26.20 -0.21
CA ILE A 423 -7.46 -26.99 0.84
C ILE A 423 -6.84 -28.38 0.97
N LYS A 424 -6.37 -28.99 -0.13
CA LYS A 424 -5.73 -30.31 -0.11
C LYS A 424 -4.42 -30.34 0.70
N ALA A 425 -3.71 -29.22 0.81
CA ALA A 425 -2.50 -29.12 1.62
C ALA A 425 -2.81 -29.27 3.11
N LEU A 426 -4.01 -28.88 3.54
CA LEU A 426 -4.45 -28.97 4.93
C LEU A 426 -4.60 -30.41 5.46
N GLU A 427 -4.73 -31.40 4.58
CA GLU A 427 -4.81 -32.82 4.96
C GLU A 427 -3.51 -33.35 5.58
N LYS A 428 -2.40 -32.67 5.30
CA LYS A 428 -1.06 -33.04 5.78
C LYS A 428 -0.60 -32.27 7.01
N VAL A 429 -1.37 -31.29 7.45
CA VAL A 429 -1.02 -30.44 8.60
C VAL A 429 -1.15 -31.25 9.87
N LYS A 430 -0.09 -31.29 10.66
CA LYS A 430 -0.07 -31.93 11.96
C LYS A 430 -0.68 -31.01 13.02
N PHE A 431 -1.38 -31.59 13.97
CA PHE A 431 -1.97 -30.88 15.12
C PHE A 431 -1.75 -31.70 16.39
N GLU A 432 -1.71 -31.03 17.52
CA GLU A 432 -1.43 -31.63 18.83
C GLU A 432 -2.71 -31.98 19.59
N ASN A 433 -3.82 -31.28 19.31
CA ASN A 433 -5.11 -31.45 19.97
C ASN A 433 -6.28 -31.10 19.04
N ASP A 434 -7.51 -31.43 19.47
CA ASP A 434 -8.72 -31.20 18.67
C ASP A 434 -9.03 -29.70 18.46
N ASP A 435 -8.64 -28.83 19.39
CA ASP A 435 -8.85 -27.38 19.26
C ASP A 435 -8.00 -26.79 18.11
N GLN A 436 -6.75 -27.25 17.96
CA GLN A 436 -5.93 -26.90 16.79
C GLN A 436 -6.52 -27.44 15.49
N LYS A 437 -7.09 -28.64 15.51
CA LYS A 437 -7.78 -29.20 14.33
C LYS A 437 -8.97 -28.32 13.91
N VAL A 438 -9.73 -27.81 14.87
CA VAL A 438 -10.83 -26.86 14.59
C VAL A 438 -10.28 -25.59 13.92
N GLY A 439 -9.11 -25.09 14.36
CA GLY A 439 -8.41 -23.97 13.69
C GLY A 439 -8.10 -24.24 12.23
N ILE A 440 -7.58 -25.45 11.91
CA ILE A 440 -7.33 -25.88 10.53
C ILE A 440 -8.64 -25.93 9.71
N ASP A 441 -9.72 -26.44 10.31
CA ASP A 441 -11.03 -26.53 9.64
C ASP A 441 -11.66 -25.15 9.39
N ILE A 442 -11.39 -24.16 10.25
CA ILE A 442 -11.77 -22.76 10.01
C ILE A 442 -11.09 -22.21 8.75
N VAL A 443 -9.77 -22.41 8.62
CA VAL A 443 -9.04 -21.98 7.42
C VAL A 443 -9.58 -22.72 6.18
N ARG A 444 -9.84 -24.02 6.27
CA ARG A 444 -10.46 -24.82 5.18
C ARG A 444 -11.76 -24.19 4.67
N ARG A 445 -12.60 -23.68 5.56
CA ARG A 445 -13.86 -23.00 5.17
C ARG A 445 -13.58 -21.63 4.60
N ALA A 446 -12.65 -20.88 5.20
CA ALA A 446 -12.32 -19.53 4.76
C ALA A 446 -11.72 -19.50 3.34
N LEU A 447 -10.93 -20.51 2.95
CA LEU A 447 -10.35 -20.62 1.61
C LEU A 447 -11.38 -20.73 0.48
N GLN A 448 -12.61 -21.08 0.80
CA GLN A 448 -13.73 -21.11 -0.17
C GLN A 448 -14.37 -19.72 -0.35
N ALA A 449 -14.21 -18.81 0.60
CA ALA A 449 -14.94 -17.55 0.62
C ALA A 449 -14.65 -16.65 -0.60
N PRO A 450 -13.43 -16.49 -1.10
CA PRO A 450 -13.18 -15.65 -2.28
C PRO A 450 -13.90 -16.14 -3.54
N VAL A 451 -13.78 -17.42 -3.89
CA VAL A 451 -14.45 -17.98 -5.07
C VAL A 451 -15.98 -17.90 -4.95
N ARG A 452 -16.52 -18.13 -3.75
CA ARG A 452 -17.95 -18.00 -3.47
C ARG A 452 -18.43 -16.58 -3.66
N GLN A 453 -17.71 -15.60 -3.11
CA GLN A 453 -18.07 -14.20 -3.23
C GLN A 453 -18.00 -13.69 -4.68
N ILE A 454 -17.00 -14.12 -5.47
CA ILE A 454 -16.90 -13.80 -6.90
C ILE A 454 -18.11 -14.34 -7.67
N ALA A 455 -18.52 -15.57 -7.38
CA ALA A 455 -19.70 -16.18 -8.00
C ALA A 455 -21.01 -15.48 -7.59
N GLU A 456 -21.15 -15.15 -6.30
CA GLU A 456 -22.32 -14.41 -5.78
C GLU A 456 -22.43 -13.02 -6.42
N ASN A 457 -21.33 -12.29 -6.56
CA ASN A 457 -21.31 -10.99 -7.24
C ASN A 457 -21.67 -11.13 -8.74
N ALA A 458 -21.42 -12.31 -9.32
CA ALA A 458 -21.83 -12.64 -10.69
C ALA A 458 -23.30 -13.13 -10.81
N GLY A 459 -24.02 -13.24 -9.69
CA GLY A 459 -25.43 -13.67 -9.67
C GLY A 459 -25.62 -15.19 -9.67
N VAL A 460 -24.58 -15.96 -9.30
CA VAL A 460 -24.59 -17.43 -9.25
C VAL A 460 -24.36 -17.88 -7.80
N ASP A 461 -24.97 -19.01 -7.40
CA ASP A 461 -24.77 -19.57 -6.07
C ASP A 461 -23.29 -19.99 -5.87
N GLY A 462 -22.61 -19.29 -4.95
CA GLY A 462 -21.19 -19.51 -4.65
C GLY A 462 -20.91 -20.89 -4.06
N ALA A 463 -21.83 -21.49 -3.31
CA ALA A 463 -21.66 -22.82 -2.75
C ALA A 463 -21.69 -23.90 -3.84
N VAL A 464 -22.56 -23.76 -4.82
CA VAL A 464 -22.66 -24.67 -5.98
C VAL A 464 -21.39 -24.58 -6.83
N VAL A 465 -20.89 -23.37 -7.08
CA VAL A 465 -19.63 -23.18 -7.83
C VAL A 465 -18.46 -23.81 -7.08
N ALA A 466 -18.27 -23.52 -5.80
CA ALA A 466 -17.19 -24.08 -5.00
C ALA A 466 -17.26 -25.63 -4.93
N GLY A 467 -18.46 -26.19 -4.75
CA GLY A 467 -18.68 -27.65 -4.74
C GLY A 467 -18.24 -28.31 -6.04
N LYS A 468 -18.68 -27.78 -7.20
CA LYS A 468 -18.26 -28.30 -8.52
C LYS A 468 -16.75 -28.22 -8.76
N LEU A 469 -16.10 -27.19 -8.24
CA LEU A 469 -14.64 -27.03 -8.38
C LEU A 469 -13.87 -28.01 -7.51
N LEU A 470 -14.33 -28.30 -6.29
CA LEU A 470 -13.68 -29.26 -5.39
C LEU A 470 -13.67 -30.70 -5.93
N GLU A 471 -14.59 -31.05 -6.83
CA GLU A 471 -14.62 -32.34 -7.53
C GLU A 471 -13.56 -32.45 -8.63
N GLN A 472 -12.95 -31.34 -9.05
CA GLN A 472 -11.99 -31.31 -10.15
C GLN A 472 -10.57 -31.73 -9.70
N LYS A 473 -9.86 -32.37 -10.63
CA LYS A 473 -8.45 -32.72 -10.44
C LYS A 473 -7.48 -31.65 -10.97
N ASN A 474 -7.92 -30.91 -12.01
CA ASN A 474 -7.11 -29.84 -12.60
C ASN A 474 -7.21 -28.57 -11.75
N THR A 475 -6.11 -28.17 -11.13
CA THR A 475 -6.03 -26.99 -10.25
C THR A 475 -6.10 -25.66 -11.00
N ASN A 476 -6.07 -25.65 -12.33
CA ASN A 476 -6.27 -24.46 -13.16
C ASN A 476 -7.73 -24.31 -13.62
N TRP A 477 -8.57 -25.32 -13.34
CA TRP A 477 -9.98 -25.27 -13.71
C TRP A 477 -10.76 -24.39 -12.75
N GLY A 478 -11.56 -23.47 -13.27
CA GLY A 478 -12.32 -22.53 -12.45
C GLY A 478 -13.54 -21.98 -13.14
N TYR A 479 -14.29 -21.17 -12.41
CA TYR A 479 -15.46 -20.46 -12.92
C TYR A 479 -15.02 -19.06 -13.39
N ASN A 480 -15.09 -18.80 -14.70
CA ASN A 480 -14.88 -17.47 -15.25
C ASN A 480 -16.17 -16.64 -15.04
N ALA A 481 -16.18 -15.82 -14.01
CA ALA A 481 -17.34 -15.01 -13.65
C ALA A 481 -17.69 -13.94 -14.69
N GLN A 482 -16.77 -13.58 -15.58
CA GLN A 482 -17.04 -12.64 -16.67
C GLN A 482 -17.91 -13.26 -17.77
N THR A 483 -17.57 -14.50 -18.20
CA THR A 483 -18.28 -15.21 -19.25
C THR A 483 -19.41 -16.09 -18.73
N GLY A 484 -19.39 -16.48 -17.45
CA GLY A 484 -20.34 -17.40 -16.83
C GLY A 484 -20.01 -18.88 -17.07
N GLU A 485 -18.83 -19.23 -17.54
CA GLU A 485 -18.43 -20.56 -17.94
C GLU A 485 -17.34 -21.15 -17.05
N PHE A 486 -17.28 -22.49 -16.97
CA PHE A 486 -16.17 -23.22 -16.36
C PHE A 486 -15.10 -23.48 -17.41
N ALA A 487 -13.85 -23.09 -17.12
CA ALA A 487 -12.74 -23.19 -18.06
C ALA A 487 -11.39 -23.41 -17.32
N ASP A 488 -10.34 -23.70 -18.09
CA ASP A 488 -8.97 -23.57 -17.62
C ASP A 488 -8.64 -22.08 -17.54
N LEU A 489 -8.59 -21.56 -16.30
CA LEU A 489 -8.47 -20.11 -16.05
C LEU A 489 -7.11 -19.57 -16.51
N VAL A 490 -6.03 -20.35 -16.39
CA VAL A 490 -4.70 -19.93 -16.87
C VAL A 490 -4.72 -19.74 -18.39
N LYS A 491 -5.34 -20.68 -19.13
CA LYS A 491 -5.48 -20.56 -20.59
C LYS A 491 -6.45 -19.45 -20.99
N ALA A 492 -7.48 -19.21 -20.18
CA ALA A 492 -8.42 -18.12 -20.39
C ALA A 492 -7.84 -16.75 -20.01
N GLY A 493 -6.62 -16.74 -19.47
CA GLY A 493 -5.95 -15.53 -19.03
C GLY A 493 -6.41 -15.01 -17.65
N VAL A 494 -7.25 -15.73 -16.91
CA VAL A 494 -7.66 -15.36 -15.55
C VAL A 494 -6.61 -15.88 -14.56
N ILE A 495 -5.69 -15.01 -14.19
CA ILE A 495 -4.52 -15.32 -13.36
C ILE A 495 -4.38 -14.29 -12.25
N ASP A 496 -3.84 -14.71 -11.11
CA ASP A 496 -3.53 -13.85 -9.98
C ASP A 496 -2.01 -13.96 -9.65
N PRO A 497 -1.35 -12.87 -9.22
CA PRO A 497 0.01 -12.95 -8.70
C PRO A 497 0.05 -13.79 -7.41
N ALA A 498 0.99 -14.73 -7.32
CA ALA A 498 1.13 -15.61 -6.16
C ALA A 498 1.39 -14.81 -4.86
N LYS A 499 2.18 -13.73 -4.95
CA LYS A 499 2.44 -12.80 -3.84
C LYS A 499 1.15 -12.18 -3.30
N VAL A 500 0.26 -11.71 -4.18
CA VAL A 500 -1.04 -11.11 -3.80
C VAL A 500 -1.90 -12.13 -3.05
N VAL A 501 -2.03 -13.35 -3.59
CA VAL A 501 -2.83 -14.42 -2.97
C VAL A 501 -2.30 -14.82 -1.60
N ARG A 502 -0.97 -14.94 -1.47
CA ARG A 502 -0.28 -15.30 -0.24
C ARG A 502 -0.42 -14.20 0.83
N CYS A 503 -0.13 -12.95 0.48
CA CYS A 503 -0.24 -11.82 1.40
C CYS A 503 -1.67 -11.64 1.89
N ALA A 504 -2.66 -11.74 1.01
CA ALA A 504 -4.06 -11.65 1.39
C ALA A 504 -4.45 -12.68 2.47
N LEU A 505 -3.97 -13.92 2.35
CA LEU A 505 -4.25 -14.95 3.35
C LEU A 505 -3.47 -14.72 4.66
N GLN A 506 -2.19 -14.39 4.59
CA GLN A 506 -1.33 -14.18 5.77
C GLN A 506 -1.80 -12.98 6.60
N ASP A 507 -2.10 -11.85 5.96
CA ASP A 507 -2.57 -10.65 6.66
C ASP A 507 -3.97 -10.85 7.24
N ALA A 508 -4.86 -11.52 6.50
CA ALA A 508 -6.19 -11.89 6.98
C ALA A 508 -6.10 -12.77 8.25
N ALA A 509 -5.29 -13.82 8.21
CA ALA A 509 -5.15 -14.75 9.32
C ALA A 509 -4.44 -14.13 10.54
N SER A 510 -3.43 -13.29 10.30
CA SER A 510 -2.70 -12.59 11.35
C SER A 510 -3.65 -11.75 12.22
N VAL A 511 -4.45 -10.89 11.60
CA VAL A 511 -5.37 -10.01 12.33
C VAL A 511 -6.58 -10.80 12.84
N ALA A 512 -7.15 -11.70 12.04
CA ALA A 512 -8.27 -12.53 12.48
C ALA A 512 -7.91 -13.40 13.69
N GLY A 513 -6.70 -13.96 13.73
CA GLY A 513 -6.19 -14.72 14.89
C GLY A 513 -6.13 -13.87 16.17
N LEU A 514 -5.76 -12.60 16.08
CA LEU A 514 -5.79 -11.67 17.22
C LEU A 514 -7.22 -11.37 17.66
N LEU A 515 -8.14 -11.14 16.71
CA LEU A 515 -9.55 -10.88 17.03
C LEU A 515 -10.21 -12.09 17.70
N VAL A 516 -9.93 -13.29 17.25
CA VAL A 516 -10.47 -14.54 17.81
C VAL A 516 -9.95 -14.78 19.23
N THR A 517 -8.72 -14.39 19.54
CA THR A 517 -8.13 -14.52 20.90
C THR A 517 -8.47 -13.35 21.84
N THR A 518 -9.21 -12.34 21.36
CA THR A 518 -9.57 -11.17 22.16
C THR A 518 -10.70 -11.52 23.15
N GLU A 519 -10.51 -11.17 24.43
CA GLU A 519 -11.48 -11.38 25.50
C GLU A 519 -12.06 -10.07 26.05
N ALA A 520 -11.30 -8.97 25.99
CA ALA A 520 -11.72 -7.68 26.51
C ALA A 520 -11.46 -6.55 25.51
N MET A 521 -12.37 -5.58 25.47
CA MET A 521 -12.25 -4.36 24.68
C MET A 521 -12.37 -3.13 25.61
N ILE A 522 -11.50 -2.14 25.42
CA ILE A 522 -11.43 -0.95 26.26
C ILE A 522 -11.56 0.29 25.36
N ALA A 523 -12.60 1.08 25.57
CA ALA A 523 -12.86 2.32 24.84
C ALA A 523 -12.97 3.52 25.77
N GLU A 524 -12.72 4.71 25.26
CA GLU A 524 -13.02 5.93 25.98
C GLU A 524 -14.54 6.14 26.10
N ARG A 525 -15.01 6.44 27.31
CA ARG A 525 -16.41 6.77 27.50
C ARG A 525 -16.74 8.10 26.81
N PRO A 526 -17.81 8.19 26.00
CA PRO A 526 -18.20 9.46 25.40
C PRO A 526 -18.46 10.49 26.51
N GLU A 527 -17.86 11.66 26.41
CA GLU A 527 -18.21 12.76 27.28
C GLU A 527 -19.68 13.13 27.00
N LYS A 528 -20.53 13.06 28.02
CA LYS A 528 -21.86 13.67 27.92
C LYS A 528 -21.60 15.16 27.67
N LYS A 529 -21.94 15.68 26.49
CA LYS A 529 -22.04 17.12 26.26
C LYS A 529 -22.92 17.64 27.39
N ALA A 530 -22.36 18.37 28.33
CA ALA A 530 -23.11 19.09 29.33
C ALA A 530 -24.13 19.94 28.57
N GLY A 531 -25.40 19.64 28.74
CA GLY A 531 -26.47 20.46 28.15
C GLY A 531 -26.18 21.90 28.51
N GLY A 532 -26.12 22.78 27.49
CA GLY A 532 -25.96 24.19 27.72
C GLY A 532 -26.98 24.66 28.76
N PRO A 533 -26.67 25.69 29.59
CA PRO A 533 -27.55 26.14 30.61
C PRO A 533 -28.93 26.49 29.99
N ALA A 534 -29.96 25.84 30.54
CA ALA A 534 -31.35 26.16 30.18
C ALA A 534 -31.54 27.68 30.29
N GLY A 535 -31.96 28.30 29.18
CA GLY A 535 -32.18 29.72 29.09
C GLY A 535 -33.03 30.18 30.28
N ALA A 536 -32.56 31.23 30.95
CA ALA A 536 -33.30 31.94 31.98
C ALA A 536 -34.64 32.39 31.42
N PRO A 537 -35.76 32.31 32.17
CA PRO A 537 -37.06 32.80 31.71
C PRO A 537 -36.98 34.30 31.45
N GLY A 538 -37.33 34.71 30.25
CA GLY A 538 -37.40 36.11 29.84
C GLY A 538 -38.38 36.86 30.73
N MET A 539 -37.89 37.91 31.37
CA MET A 539 -38.68 38.93 32.00
C MET A 539 -39.16 39.89 30.91
N GLY A 540 -40.48 39.86 30.66
CA GLY A 540 -41.14 40.80 29.78
C GLY A 540 -41.16 42.21 30.40
N GLY A 541 -41.19 43.20 29.58
CA GLY A 541 -41.47 44.58 30.02
C GLY A 541 -41.21 45.61 28.95
N MET A 542 -42.28 45.96 28.27
CA MET A 542 -42.74 47.34 27.87
C MET A 542 -41.76 48.35 27.27
N GLY A 543 -42.23 48.91 26.18
CA GLY A 543 -41.97 50.34 25.83
C GLY A 543 -42.02 50.62 24.36
N ASP A 544 -43.21 51.01 23.87
CA ASP A 544 -43.43 51.83 22.67
C ASP A 544 -42.49 53.03 22.61
N MET A 545 -42.06 53.43 21.45
CA MET A 545 -42.32 54.72 20.79
C MET A 545 -41.50 54.92 19.52
N ASP A 546 -42.24 55.20 18.50
CA ASP A 546 -42.03 56.10 17.32
C ASP A 546 -40.68 56.82 17.18
N TYR A 547 -40.04 56.65 16.04
CA TYR A 547 -39.92 57.59 14.91
C TYR A 547 -39.19 56.93 13.75
#